data_20800327bd1a0c166c7442c51c961638
#
_entry.id   20800327bd1a0c166c7442c51c961638
#
_cell.length_a   1.000
_cell.length_b   1.000
_cell.length_c   1.000
_cell.angle_alpha   90.00
_cell.angle_beta   90.00
_cell.angle_gamma   90.00
#
_symmetry.space_group_name_H-M   'P 1'
#
loop_
_entity.id
_entity.type
_entity.pdbx_description
1 polymer ?
#
loop_
_entity_poly.entity_id
_entity_poly.type
_entity_poly.pdbx_seq_one_letter_code
_entity_poly.pdbx_strand_id
1 'polypeptide(L)'
;GTNRHESRRIDDQLRGRSGRQGDPGTSRFFVSLEDDLMTRFGIDDLIPATIRPEPRQEPIENPVIRREVERLQRIVEGQNFEIRKTLWRYSSLVEAQRRELQEWRTELLTGEAELEESAAGENERYKTLCDSLGEEIVQRAMKTITLHHIDECWAEHLALINQVREGIHLVSFGGLDPLQEFRKQIAEAFWKLHGTIEEKIAQTFATVEITNAGIDLDRAGLRGPSSTWTYLINDRALGEIQQMLMGRGNGAL
;
A
#
# COMPACT_ATOMS: atom_id res chain seq x y z
N GLY A 1 6.28 -31.18 11.00
CA GLY A 1 5.69 -30.49 9.86
C GLY A 1 5.48 -31.42 8.69
N THR A 2 4.35 -31.29 8.02
CA THR A 2 3.98 -32.14 6.87
C THR A 2 4.24 -31.44 5.54
N ASN A 3 4.82 -30.27 5.55
CA ASN A 3 5.20 -29.50 4.36
C ASN A 3 6.28 -28.48 4.71
N ARG A 4 6.97 -27.92 3.70
CA ARG A 4 7.83 -26.74 3.81
C ARG A 4 7.06 -25.50 3.42
N HIS A 5 7.36 -24.38 4.10
CA HIS A 5 6.84 -23.09 3.73
C HIS A 5 7.76 -22.38 2.73
N GLU A 6 7.22 -21.37 2.05
CA GLU A 6 8.01 -20.52 1.15
C GLU A 6 9.11 -19.75 1.88
N SER A 7 8.99 -19.58 3.20
CA SER A 7 9.99 -18.91 4.04
C SER A 7 10.53 -19.83 5.13
N ARG A 8 11.85 -19.97 5.19
CA ARG A 8 12.56 -20.71 6.25
C ARG A 8 12.23 -20.21 7.64
N ARG A 9 11.97 -18.91 7.78
CA ARG A 9 11.58 -18.31 9.06
C ARG A 9 10.31 -18.93 9.64
N ILE A 10 9.36 -19.29 8.79
CA ILE A 10 8.12 -19.96 9.24
C ILE A 10 8.44 -21.38 9.69
N ASP A 11 9.26 -22.11 8.95
CA ASP A 11 9.73 -23.44 9.35
C ASP A 11 10.48 -23.39 10.71
N ASP A 12 11.32 -22.37 10.90
CA ASP A 12 12.05 -22.19 12.15
C ASP A 12 11.12 -21.79 13.31
N GLN A 13 10.04 -21.04 13.06
CA GLN A 13 8.99 -20.79 14.05
C GLN A 13 8.27 -22.08 14.45
N LEU A 14 8.04 -23.00 13.50
CA LEU A 14 7.48 -24.33 13.80
C LEU A 14 8.46 -25.17 14.62
N ARG A 15 9.74 -25.19 14.24
CA ARG A 15 10.80 -25.87 15.02
C ARG A 15 10.91 -25.32 16.45
N GLY A 16 10.80 -24.00 16.61
CA GLY A 16 10.82 -23.33 17.91
C GLY A 16 9.60 -23.61 18.80
N ARG A 17 8.62 -24.41 18.33
CA ARG A 17 7.53 -24.93 19.18
C ARG A 17 7.99 -26.10 20.06
N SER A 18 9.12 -26.72 19.74
CA SER A 18 9.78 -27.79 20.49
C SER A 18 11.01 -27.25 21.22
N GLY A 19 11.36 -27.77 22.38
CA GLY A 19 12.57 -27.38 23.13
C GLY A 19 12.51 -25.95 23.69
N ARG A 20 11.39 -25.47 24.15
CA ARG A 20 11.25 -24.13 24.72
C ARG A 20 12.02 -24.01 26.02
N GLN A 21 12.63 -22.83 26.25
CA GLN A 21 13.41 -22.49 27.44
C GLN A 21 14.58 -23.44 27.74
N GLY A 22 15.10 -24.11 26.71
CA GLY A 22 16.23 -25.04 26.84
C GLY A 22 15.84 -26.49 27.15
N ASP A 23 14.56 -26.80 27.18
CA ASP A 23 14.11 -28.18 27.34
C ASP A 23 14.50 -29.05 26.12
N PRO A 24 14.79 -30.35 26.30
CA PRO A 24 15.03 -31.25 25.20
C PRO A 24 13.83 -31.30 24.26
N GLY A 25 14.08 -31.19 22.95
CA GLY A 25 13.03 -31.22 21.95
C GLY A 25 13.52 -31.72 20.60
N THR A 26 12.62 -32.31 19.83
CA THR A 26 12.89 -32.81 18.49
C THR A 26 11.86 -32.26 17.51
N SER A 27 12.32 -31.81 16.33
CA SER A 27 11.45 -31.44 15.23
C SER A 27 11.80 -32.24 13.98
N ARG A 28 10.77 -32.64 13.22
CA ARG A 28 10.93 -33.36 11.96
C ARG A 28 9.97 -32.83 10.92
N PHE A 29 10.45 -32.67 9.70
CA PHE A 29 9.65 -32.31 8.53
C PHE A 29 9.55 -33.50 7.59
N PHE A 30 8.32 -33.79 7.16
CA PHE A 30 8.02 -34.74 6.10
C PHE A 30 7.63 -33.92 4.87
N VAL A 31 8.36 -34.09 3.79
CA VAL A 31 8.24 -33.27 2.57
C VAL A 31 8.11 -34.20 1.40
N SER A 32 7.13 -33.97 0.54
CA SER A 32 6.99 -34.65 -0.75
C SER A 32 7.56 -33.76 -1.86
N LEU A 33 8.12 -34.39 -2.90
CA LEU A 33 8.47 -33.67 -4.12
C LEU A 33 7.23 -33.23 -4.92
N GLU A 34 6.07 -33.78 -4.56
CA GLU A 34 4.76 -33.43 -5.12
C GLU A 34 4.03 -32.33 -4.30
N ASP A 35 4.64 -31.83 -3.21
CA ASP A 35 4.09 -30.71 -2.45
C ASP A 35 3.97 -29.46 -3.33
N ASP A 36 2.95 -28.63 -3.07
CA ASP A 36 2.66 -27.41 -3.86
C ASP A 36 3.87 -26.50 -4.04
N LEU A 37 4.69 -26.35 -2.99
CA LEU A 37 5.93 -25.56 -3.06
C LEU A 37 6.90 -26.14 -4.08
N MET A 38 7.04 -27.47 -4.14
CA MET A 38 7.97 -28.16 -4.99
C MET A 38 7.52 -28.13 -6.47
N THR A 39 6.26 -28.45 -6.72
CA THR A 39 5.68 -28.48 -8.07
C THR A 39 5.57 -27.08 -8.66
N ARG A 40 5.10 -26.11 -7.87
CA ARG A 40 4.91 -24.73 -8.32
C ARG A 40 6.21 -24.02 -8.72
N PHE A 41 7.32 -24.36 -8.08
CA PHE A 41 8.62 -23.74 -8.33
C PHE A 41 9.59 -24.67 -9.08
N GLY A 42 9.11 -25.77 -9.66
CA GLY A 42 9.86 -26.60 -10.59
C GLY A 42 11.01 -27.36 -9.95
N ILE A 43 10.79 -28.06 -8.82
CA ILE A 43 11.83 -28.89 -8.18
C ILE A 43 12.42 -29.90 -9.18
N ASP A 44 11.62 -30.40 -10.11
CA ASP A 44 12.04 -31.36 -11.12
C ASP A 44 13.15 -30.82 -12.04
N ASP A 45 13.17 -29.52 -12.30
CA ASP A 45 14.21 -28.87 -13.12
C ASP A 45 15.55 -28.77 -12.36
N LEU A 46 15.50 -28.79 -11.02
CA LEU A 46 16.68 -28.71 -10.16
C LEU A 46 17.28 -30.10 -9.87
N ILE A 47 16.50 -31.16 -9.96
CA ILE A 47 16.97 -32.53 -9.71
C ILE A 47 17.47 -33.13 -11.03
N PRO A 48 18.75 -33.53 -11.11
CA PRO A 48 19.29 -34.22 -12.30
C PRO A 48 18.46 -35.46 -12.64
N ALA A 49 18.17 -35.66 -13.92
CA ALA A 49 17.34 -36.77 -14.39
C ALA A 49 17.86 -38.14 -13.95
N THR A 50 19.19 -38.27 -13.79
CA THR A 50 19.88 -39.51 -13.38
C THR A 50 19.63 -39.93 -11.94
N ILE A 51 19.20 -39.01 -11.09
CA ILE A 51 18.92 -39.26 -9.66
C ILE A 51 17.48 -38.96 -9.28
N ARG A 52 16.62 -38.62 -10.25
CA ARG A 52 15.20 -38.37 -10.03
C ARG A 52 14.56 -39.68 -9.50
N PRO A 53 13.95 -39.62 -8.31
CA PRO A 53 13.36 -40.82 -7.75
C PRO A 53 12.06 -41.18 -8.48
N GLU A 54 11.83 -42.47 -8.67
CA GLU A 54 10.51 -42.95 -9.06
C GLU A 54 9.52 -42.75 -7.90
N PRO A 55 8.21 -42.58 -8.19
CA PRO A 55 7.19 -42.53 -7.17
C PRO A 55 7.23 -43.76 -6.26
N ARG A 56 7.46 -43.56 -4.96
CA ARG A 56 7.54 -44.64 -3.97
C ARG A 56 7.04 -44.16 -2.62
N GLN A 57 6.62 -45.13 -1.80
CA GLN A 57 6.16 -44.86 -0.44
C GLN A 57 7.31 -44.76 0.58
N GLU A 58 8.49 -45.21 0.23
CA GLU A 58 9.65 -45.17 1.12
C GLU A 58 10.32 -43.80 1.14
N PRO A 59 10.90 -43.37 2.28
CA PRO A 59 11.62 -42.14 2.38
C PRO A 59 12.80 -42.04 1.40
N ILE A 60 12.99 -40.86 0.79
CA ILE A 60 14.10 -40.59 -0.10
C ILE A 60 15.27 -40.09 0.73
N GLU A 61 16.30 -40.91 0.92
CA GLU A 61 17.51 -40.58 1.69
C GLU A 61 18.67 -40.13 0.80
N ASN A 62 18.37 -39.32 -0.23
CA ASN A 62 19.40 -38.80 -1.13
C ASN A 62 19.83 -37.39 -0.70
N PRO A 63 21.11 -37.17 -0.33
CA PRO A 63 21.61 -35.88 0.13
C PRO A 63 21.56 -34.80 -0.95
N VAL A 64 21.61 -35.17 -2.23
CA VAL A 64 21.50 -34.21 -3.34
C VAL A 64 20.08 -33.65 -3.42
N ILE A 65 19.07 -34.54 -3.35
CA ILE A 65 17.67 -34.13 -3.37
C ILE A 65 17.37 -33.22 -2.17
N ARG A 66 17.86 -33.56 -0.99
CA ARG A 66 17.71 -32.71 0.21
C ARG A 66 18.29 -31.32 -0.02
N ARG A 67 19.48 -31.23 -0.63
CA ARG A 67 20.15 -29.96 -0.94
C ARG A 67 19.35 -29.13 -1.95
N GLU A 68 18.77 -29.78 -2.97
CA GLU A 68 17.98 -29.08 -3.98
C GLU A 68 16.64 -28.57 -3.40
N VAL A 69 15.99 -29.30 -2.50
CA VAL A 69 14.83 -28.80 -1.75
C VAL A 69 15.18 -27.55 -0.94
N GLU A 70 16.33 -27.54 -0.26
CA GLU A 70 16.78 -26.37 0.50
C GLU A 70 17.17 -25.21 -0.43
N ARG A 71 17.72 -25.51 -1.61
CA ARG A 71 18.06 -24.51 -2.64
C ARG A 71 16.81 -23.87 -3.22
N LEU A 72 15.78 -24.69 -3.55
CA LEU A 72 14.51 -24.21 -4.03
C LEU A 72 13.89 -23.19 -3.06
N GLN A 73 13.83 -23.54 -1.78
CA GLN A 73 13.30 -22.65 -0.75
C GLN A 73 14.04 -21.30 -0.70
N ARG A 74 15.38 -21.31 -0.86
CA ARG A 74 16.17 -20.06 -0.92
C ARG A 74 15.86 -19.23 -2.17
N ILE A 75 15.62 -19.89 -3.32
CA ILE A 75 15.24 -19.20 -4.56
C ILE A 75 13.87 -18.52 -4.37
N VAL A 76 12.91 -19.24 -3.82
CA VAL A 76 11.57 -18.71 -3.53
C VAL A 76 11.61 -17.53 -2.54
N GLU A 77 12.39 -17.65 -1.47
CA GLU A 77 12.62 -16.55 -0.53
C GLU A 77 13.21 -15.31 -1.20
N GLY A 78 14.17 -15.50 -2.10
CA GLY A 78 14.79 -14.42 -2.87
C GLY A 78 13.79 -13.73 -3.79
N GLN A 79 12.97 -14.47 -4.51
CA GLN A 79 11.91 -13.93 -5.36
C GLN A 79 10.88 -13.15 -4.55
N ASN A 80 10.40 -13.72 -3.46
CA ASN A 80 9.45 -13.06 -2.57
C ASN A 80 10.03 -11.79 -1.91
N PHE A 81 11.34 -11.78 -1.63
CA PHE A 81 12.03 -10.59 -1.13
C PHE A 81 12.04 -9.47 -2.17
N GLU A 82 12.42 -9.76 -3.43
CA GLU A 82 12.46 -8.75 -4.49
C GLU A 82 11.05 -8.21 -4.82
N ILE A 83 10.01 -9.05 -4.78
CA ILE A 83 8.63 -8.61 -4.92
C ILE A 83 8.27 -7.61 -3.80
N ARG A 84 8.50 -7.98 -2.55
CA ARG A 84 8.21 -7.09 -1.41
C ARG A 84 9.00 -5.78 -1.45
N LYS A 85 10.27 -5.84 -1.84
CA LYS A 85 11.13 -4.66 -2.01
C LYS A 85 10.61 -3.73 -3.09
N THR A 86 10.14 -4.28 -4.20
CA THR A 86 9.52 -3.50 -5.27
C THR A 86 8.23 -2.85 -4.80
N LEU A 87 7.32 -3.60 -4.16
CA LEU A 87 6.09 -3.07 -3.58
C LEU A 87 6.36 -1.95 -2.56
N TRP A 88 7.35 -2.15 -1.70
CA TRP A 88 7.75 -1.13 -0.73
C TRP A 88 8.23 0.17 -1.40
N ARG A 89 8.97 0.07 -2.52
CA ARG A 89 9.42 1.24 -3.27
C ARG A 89 8.27 2.08 -3.82
N TYR A 90 7.17 1.44 -4.23
CA TYR A 90 5.96 2.14 -4.66
C TYR A 90 5.19 2.73 -3.47
N SER A 91 4.99 1.94 -2.42
CA SER A 91 4.19 2.36 -1.27
C SER A 91 4.86 3.42 -0.40
N SER A 92 6.19 3.44 -0.32
CA SER A 92 6.93 4.39 0.52
C SER A 92 6.73 5.84 0.13
N LEU A 93 6.55 6.12 -1.17
CA LEU A 93 6.26 7.48 -1.64
C LEU A 93 4.86 7.92 -1.19
N VAL A 94 3.87 7.06 -1.41
CA VAL A 94 2.48 7.34 -1.03
C VAL A 94 2.35 7.53 0.48
N GLU A 95 3.09 6.73 1.26
CA GLU A 95 3.12 6.84 2.72
C GLU A 95 3.74 8.16 3.20
N ALA A 96 4.77 8.66 2.50
CA ALA A 96 5.35 9.98 2.80
C ALA A 96 4.32 11.10 2.58
N GLN A 97 3.63 11.08 1.43
CA GLN A 97 2.57 12.04 1.11
C GLN A 97 1.39 11.95 2.09
N ARG A 98 0.98 10.72 2.45
CA ARG A 98 -0.07 10.51 3.45
C ARG A 98 0.30 11.12 4.80
N ARG A 99 1.55 10.96 5.22
CA ARG A 99 2.03 11.49 6.50
C ARG A 99 1.99 13.02 6.52
N GLU A 100 2.45 13.67 5.47
CA GLU A 100 2.44 15.13 5.34
C GLU A 100 1.02 15.70 5.45
N LEU A 101 0.05 15.15 4.70
CA LEU A 101 -1.34 15.57 4.81
C LEU A 101 -1.97 15.25 6.18
N GLN A 102 -1.58 14.13 6.78
CA GLN A 102 -2.09 13.76 8.09
C GLN A 102 -1.53 14.64 9.22
N GLU A 103 -0.30 15.10 9.10
CA GLU A 103 0.28 16.10 10.00
C GLU A 103 -0.53 17.39 9.92
N TRP A 104 -0.72 17.95 8.71
CA TRP A 104 -1.56 19.14 8.50
C TRP A 104 -2.98 18.96 9.05
N ARG A 105 -3.62 17.85 8.76
CA ARG A 105 -4.96 17.51 9.29
C ARG A 105 -4.98 17.46 10.82
N THR A 106 -3.94 16.92 11.43
CA THR A 106 -3.83 16.81 12.90
C THR A 106 -3.64 18.18 13.54
N GLU A 107 -2.77 19.02 12.99
CA GLU A 107 -2.57 20.39 13.44
C GLU A 107 -3.87 21.20 13.41
N LEU A 108 -4.67 21.06 12.34
CA LEU A 108 -6.01 21.66 12.28
C LEU A 108 -6.94 21.11 13.37
N LEU A 109 -6.91 19.82 13.65
CA LEU A 109 -7.77 19.20 14.66
C LEU A 109 -7.39 19.60 16.08
N THR A 110 -6.09 19.69 16.39
CA THR A 110 -5.59 20.08 17.71
C THR A 110 -5.68 21.59 17.94
N GLY A 111 -5.84 22.39 16.89
CA GLY A 111 -5.83 23.86 16.96
C GLY A 111 -4.43 24.44 17.03
N GLU A 112 -3.41 23.66 16.69
CA GLU A 112 -2.00 24.11 16.60
C GLU A 112 -1.74 24.86 15.28
N ALA A 113 -2.47 24.52 14.20
CA ALA A 113 -2.45 25.32 12.99
C ALA A 113 -3.28 26.58 13.21
N GLU A 114 -2.63 27.72 13.18
CA GLU A 114 -3.32 28.97 12.88
C GLU A 114 -3.92 28.78 11.49
N LEU A 115 -5.25 28.82 11.38
CA LEU A 115 -5.91 28.88 10.08
C LEU A 115 -5.36 30.14 9.43
N GLU A 116 -4.30 29.96 8.59
CA GLU A 116 -3.53 31.06 8.08
C GLU A 116 -4.48 32.11 7.52
N GLU A 117 -4.29 33.32 7.98
CA GLU A 117 -4.90 34.53 7.43
C GLU A 117 -4.74 34.62 5.90
N SER A 118 -3.89 33.79 5.27
CA SER A 118 -3.49 33.90 3.88
C SER A 118 -4.61 33.64 2.86
N ALA A 119 -5.58 32.79 3.16
CA ALA A 119 -6.75 32.63 2.29
C ALA A 119 -8.01 33.38 2.78
N ALA A 120 -8.07 33.74 4.06
CA ALA A 120 -9.24 34.34 4.68
C ALA A 120 -8.99 35.77 5.20
N GLY A 121 -7.77 36.12 5.61
CA GLY A 121 -7.48 37.38 6.31
C GLY A 121 -7.63 38.65 5.48
N GLU A 122 -7.43 38.62 4.15
CA GLU A 122 -7.70 39.73 3.24
C GLU A 122 -9.12 39.73 2.66
N ASN A 123 -9.92 38.64 2.95
CA ASN A 123 -11.24 38.51 2.39
C ASN A 123 -12.25 39.34 3.21
N GLU A 124 -12.82 40.39 2.60
CA GLU A 124 -13.87 41.23 3.21
C GLU A 124 -15.04 40.41 3.76
N ARG A 125 -15.35 39.26 3.12
CA ARG A 125 -16.38 38.34 3.57
C ARG A 125 -16.04 37.72 4.93
N TYR A 126 -14.79 37.33 5.18
CA TYR A 126 -14.35 36.79 6.46
C TYR A 126 -14.58 37.80 7.58
N LYS A 127 -14.13 39.06 7.38
CA LYS A 127 -14.32 40.14 8.34
C LYS A 127 -15.79 40.40 8.62
N THR A 128 -16.63 40.52 7.58
CA THR A 128 -18.06 40.72 7.70
C THR A 128 -18.75 39.60 8.48
N LEU A 129 -18.34 38.35 8.23
CA LEU A 129 -18.88 37.20 8.96
C LEU A 129 -18.42 37.17 10.42
N CYS A 130 -17.16 37.50 10.71
CA CYS A 130 -16.66 37.61 12.08
C CYS A 130 -17.41 38.71 12.87
N ASP A 131 -17.64 39.84 12.24
CA ASP A 131 -18.39 40.97 12.86
C ASP A 131 -19.85 40.60 13.15
N SER A 132 -20.48 39.77 12.30
CA SER A 132 -21.90 39.42 12.42
C SER A 132 -22.17 38.16 13.27
N LEU A 133 -21.32 37.14 13.19
CA LEU A 133 -21.54 35.82 13.80
C LEU A 133 -20.55 35.51 14.95
N GLY A 134 -19.46 36.26 15.03
CA GLY A 134 -18.35 36.01 15.95
C GLY A 134 -17.27 35.12 15.34
N GLU A 135 -16.04 35.40 15.70
CA GLU A 135 -14.83 34.76 15.17
C GLU A 135 -14.80 33.24 15.38
N GLU A 136 -15.24 32.76 16.54
CA GLU A 136 -15.24 31.34 16.89
C GLU A 136 -16.13 30.49 15.92
N ILE A 137 -17.26 31.04 15.51
CA ILE A 137 -18.19 30.35 14.58
C ILE A 137 -17.56 30.28 13.19
N VAL A 138 -16.95 31.37 12.74
CA VAL A 138 -16.32 31.45 11.42
C VAL A 138 -15.09 30.54 11.37
N GLN A 139 -14.26 30.53 12.40
CA GLN A 139 -13.11 29.61 12.48
C GLN A 139 -13.53 28.16 12.49
N ARG A 140 -14.59 27.77 13.21
CA ARG A 140 -15.14 26.41 13.19
C ARG A 140 -15.66 26.03 11.81
N ALA A 141 -16.29 26.97 11.12
CA ALA A 141 -16.76 26.80 9.76
C ALA A 141 -15.59 26.56 8.79
N MET A 142 -14.57 27.43 8.85
CA MET A 142 -13.36 27.29 8.04
C MET A 142 -12.65 25.95 8.29
N LYS A 143 -12.47 25.56 9.55
CA LYS A 143 -11.90 24.26 9.92
C LYS A 143 -12.66 23.08 9.29
N THR A 144 -13.99 23.15 9.31
CA THR A 144 -14.84 22.10 8.73
C THR A 144 -14.67 22.01 7.21
N ILE A 145 -14.65 23.16 6.51
CA ILE A 145 -14.41 23.24 5.07
C ILE A 145 -13.03 22.69 4.71
N THR A 146 -12.01 23.11 5.43
CA THR A 146 -10.60 22.70 5.18
C THR A 146 -10.44 21.21 5.35
N LEU A 147 -10.93 20.65 6.45
CA LEU A 147 -10.85 19.19 6.70
C LEU A 147 -11.58 18.39 5.63
N HIS A 148 -12.75 18.86 5.18
CA HIS A 148 -13.50 18.21 4.11
C HIS A 148 -12.68 18.15 2.81
N HIS A 149 -12.11 19.27 2.38
CA HIS A 149 -11.36 19.32 1.12
C HIS A 149 -10.01 18.61 1.20
N ILE A 150 -9.36 18.57 2.35
CA ILE A 150 -8.19 17.70 2.56
C ILE A 150 -8.57 16.23 2.34
N ASP A 151 -9.65 15.77 2.98
CA ASP A 151 -10.09 14.38 2.91
C ASP A 151 -10.58 14.02 1.48
N GLU A 152 -11.32 14.91 0.82
CA GLU A 152 -11.80 14.73 -0.56
C GLU A 152 -10.65 14.67 -1.56
N CYS A 153 -9.76 15.66 -1.58
CA CYS A 153 -8.64 15.72 -2.50
C CYS A 153 -7.65 14.57 -2.27
N TRP A 154 -7.46 14.13 -1.03
CA TRP A 154 -6.67 12.94 -0.74
C TRP A 154 -7.31 11.68 -1.32
N ALA A 155 -8.63 11.51 -1.23
CA ALA A 155 -9.32 10.38 -1.83
C ALA A 155 -9.19 10.39 -3.37
N GLU A 156 -9.32 11.55 -4.02
CA GLU A 156 -9.09 11.74 -5.44
C GLU A 156 -7.65 11.40 -5.84
N HIS A 157 -6.67 11.82 -5.04
CA HIS A 157 -5.25 11.51 -5.25
C HIS A 157 -4.97 10.01 -5.14
N LEU A 158 -5.57 9.31 -4.17
CA LEU A 158 -5.46 7.85 -4.06
C LEU A 158 -6.07 7.13 -5.26
N ALA A 159 -7.18 7.64 -5.81
CA ALA A 159 -7.77 7.11 -7.04
C ALA A 159 -6.83 7.29 -8.25
N LEU A 160 -6.19 8.46 -8.37
CA LEU A 160 -5.17 8.71 -9.39
C LEU A 160 -3.98 7.77 -9.25
N ILE A 161 -3.46 7.58 -8.03
CA ILE A 161 -2.37 6.63 -7.75
C ILE A 161 -2.72 5.23 -8.24
N ASN A 162 -3.94 4.76 -7.96
CA ASN A 162 -4.40 3.45 -8.42
C ASN A 162 -4.45 3.37 -9.95
N GLN A 163 -4.99 4.39 -10.61
CA GLN A 163 -5.03 4.46 -12.07
C GLN A 163 -3.62 4.44 -12.69
N VAL A 164 -2.69 5.23 -12.16
CA VAL A 164 -1.29 5.25 -12.62
C VAL A 164 -0.64 3.88 -12.40
N ARG A 165 -0.88 3.24 -11.25
CA ARG A 165 -0.32 1.92 -10.92
C ARG A 165 -0.79 0.83 -11.89
N GLU A 166 -2.04 0.86 -12.31
CA GLU A 166 -2.59 -0.10 -13.27
C GLU A 166 -1.93 0.02 -14.65
N GLY A 167 -1.61 1.23 -15.09
CA GLY A 167 -1.03 1.48 -16.42
C GLY A 167 0.49 1.55 -16.47
N ILE A 168 1.18 1.67 -15.33
CA ILE A 168 2.60 2.03 -15.30
C ILE A 168 3.52 0.97 -15.93
N HIS A 169 3.11 -0.29 -15.95
CA HIS A 169 3.88 -1.36 -16.58
C HIS A 169 4.04 -1.17 -18.11
N LEU A 170 3.12 -0.45 -18.73
CA LEU A 170 3.14 -0.20 -20.19
C LEU A 170 4.29 0.73 -20.59
N VAL A 171 4.77 1.60 -19.70
CA VAL A 171 5.88 2.52 -20.02
C VAL A 171 7.20 1.80 -20.30
N SER A 172 7.33 0.55 -19.83
CA SER A 172 8.49 -0.29 -20.13
C SER A 172 8.63 -0.63 -21.62
N PHE A 173 7.53 -0.63 -22.39
CA PHE A 173 7.57 -0.80 -23.85
C PHE A 173 8.22 0.40 -24.54
N GLY A 174 8.17 1.59 -23.91
CA GLY A 174 8.86 2.80 -24.37
C GLY A 174 10.30 2.91 -23.85
N GLY A 175 10.84 1.90 -23.17
CA GLY A 175 12.20 1.90 -22.63
C GLY A 175 12.36 2.74 -21.34
N LEU A 176 11.27 3.18 -20.72
CA LEU A 176 11.31 3.93 -19.46
C LEU A 176 11.26 2.99 -18.26
N ASP A 177 11.85 3.41 -17.14
CA ASP A 177 11.74 2.71 -15.87
C ASP A 177 10.37 3.00 -15.23
N PRO A 178 9.50 1.97 -15.06
CA PRO A 178 8.17 2.15 -14.48
C PRO A 178 8.17 2.79 -13.10
N LEU A 179 9.17 2.50 -12.26
CA LEU A 179 9.25 3.05 -10.91
C LEU A 179 9.59 4.55 -10.94
N GLN A 180 10.50 4.96 -11.83
CA GLN A 180 10.88 6.36 -11.96
C GLN A 180 9.72 7.18 -12.54
N GLU A 181 9.04 6.65 -13.55
CA GLU A 181 7.90 7.33 -14.14
C GLU A 181 6.72 7.43 -13.16
N PHE A 182 6.44 6.35 -12.40
CA PHE A 182 5.47 6.40 -11.31
C PHE A 182 5.79 7.51 -10.30
N ARG A 183 7.03 7.55 -9.82
CA ARG A 183 7.46 8.58 -8.85
C ARG A 183 7.28 9.99 -9.37
N LYS A 184 7.62 10.21 -10.63
CA LYS A 184 7.48 11.51 -11.29
C LYS A 184 6.02 11.94 -11.34
N GLN A 185 5.15 11.09 -11.88
CA GLN A 185 3.73 11.41 -12.05
C GLN A 185 3.03 11.66 -10.70
N ILE A 186 3.31 10.83 -9.70
CA ILE A 186 2.69 10.97 -8.37
C ILE A 186 3.24 12.18 -7.61
N ALA A 187 4.53 12.51 -7.75
CA ALA A 187 5.10 13.72 -7.15
C ALA A 187 4.53 14.98 -7.79
N GLU A 188 4.40 15.04 -9.12
CA GLU A 188 3.80 16.16 -9.82
C GLU A 188 2.32 16.35 -9.45
N ALA A 189 1.58 15.26 -9.31
CA ALA A 189 0.18 15.29 -8.87
C ALA A 189 0.05 15.80 -7.43
N PHE A 190 0.92 15.33 -6.55
CA PHE A 190 0.91 15.73 -5.14
C PHE A 190 1.32 17.21 -4.96
N TRP A 191 2.29 17.68 -5.74
CA TRP A 191 2.65 19.09 -5.75
C TRP A 191 1.46 20.02 -6.06
N LYS A 192 0.60 19.60 -6.98
CA LYS A 192 -0.60 20.37 -7.36
C LYS A 192 -1.73 20.24 -6.33
N LEU A 193 -1.69 19.20 -5.50
CA LEU A 193 -2.76 18.89 -4.56
C LEU A 193 -3.00 20.02 -3.55
N HIS A 194 -1.94 20.61 -3.00
CA HIS A 194 -2.05 21.71 -2.04
C HIS A 194 -2.78 22.91 -2.64
N GLY A 195 -2.37 23.36 -3.83
CA GLY A 195 -3.05 24.46 -4.52
C GLY A 195 -4.51 24.14 -4.84
N THR A 196 -4.81 22.89 -5.21
CA THR A 196 -6.20 22.44 -5.45
C THR A 196 -7.04 22.48 -4.18
N ILE A 197 -6.46 22.10 -3.04
CA ILE A 197 -7.15 22.17 -1.73
C ILE A 197 -7.45 23.63 -1.39
N GLU A 198 -6.47 24.52 -1.52
CA GLU A 198 -6.64 25.96 -1.24
C GLU A 198 -7.71 26.60 -2.14
N GLU A 199 -7.70 26.29 -3.43
CA GLU A 199 -8.71 26.77 -4.37
C GLU A 199 -10.13 26.26 -4.00
N LYS A 200 -10.28 24.99 -3.69
CA LYS A 200 -11.57 24.42 -3.26
C LYS A 200 -12.07 25.03 -1.96
N ILE A 201 -11.18 25.26 -0.99
CA ILE A 201 -11.50 25.93 0.27
C ILE A 201 -12.03 27.35 -0.02
N ALA A 202 -11.31 28.14 -0.82
CA ALA A 202 -11.70 29.49 -1.17
C ALA A 202 -13.05 29.54 -1.90
N GLN A 203 -13.27 28.65 -2.87
CA GLN A 203 -14.54 28.56 -3.60
C GLN A 203 -15.70 28.18 -2.69
N THR A 204 -15.52 27.20 -1.82
CA THR A 204 -16.56 26.76 -0.89
C THR A 204 -16.85 27.85 0.13
N PHE A 205 -15.84 28.49 0.70
CA PHE A 205 -16.03 29.59 1.63
C PHE A 205 -16.75 30.78 1.00
N ALA A 206 -16.51 31.06 -0.28
CA ALA A 206 -17.19 32.15 -0.98
C ALA A 206 -18.69 31.91 -1.18
N THR A 207 -19.13 30.67 -1.25
CA THR A 207 -20.51 30.31 -1.61
C THR A 207 -21.35 29.77 -0.46
N VAL A 208 -20.70 29.17 0.55
CA VAL A 208 -21.40 28.48 1.65
C VAL A 208 -22.14 29.46 2.56
N GLU A 209 -23.31 29.09 3.00
CA GLU A 209 -24.09 29.84 3.99
C GLU A 209 -23.63 29.44 5.41
N ILE A 210 -23.10 30.43 6.16
CA ILE A 210 -22.70 30.28 7.56
C ILE A 210 -23.69 30.98 8.44
N THR A 211 -24.25 30.25 9.39
CA THR A 211 -25.24 30.78 10.35
C THR A 211 -24.73 30.66 11.79
N ASN A 212 -25.47 31.19 12.76
CA ASN A 212 -25.12 31.04 14.19
C ASN A 212 -25.04 29.57 14.64
N ALA A 213 -25.69 28.64 13.92
CA ALA A 213 -25.57 27.20 14.16
C ALA A 213 -24.37 26.54 13.46
N GLY A 214 -23.57 27.33 12.68
CA GLY A 214 -22.48 26.84 11.86
C GLY A 214 -22.89 26.63 10.39
N ILE A 215 -22.26 25.65 9.72
CA ILE A 215 -22.54 25.27 8.33
C ILE A 215 -23.55 24.11 8.31
N ASP A 216 -24.55 24.21 7.45
CA ASP A 216 -25.38 23.06 7.08
C ASP A 216 -24.61 22.20 6.08
N LEU A 217 -24.04 21.09 6.56
CA LEU A 217 -23.19 20.19 5.78
C LEU A 217 -23.93 19.55 4.59
N ASP A 218 -25.23 19.31 4.71
CA ASP A 218 -26.02 18.73 3.63
C ASP A 218 -26.23 19.73 2.49
N ARG A 219 -26.59 20.97 2.80
CA ARG A 219 -26.77 22.04 1.82
C ARG A 219 -25.45 22.49 1.19
N ALA A 220 -24.39 22.48 1.97
CA ALA A 220 -23.06 22.85 1.51
C ALA A 220 -22.37 21.76 0.67
N GLY A 221 -22.92 20.55 0.59
CA GLY A 221 -22.28 19.41 -0.07
C GLY A 221 -21.04 18.88 0.66
N LEU A 222 -20.86 19.26 1.92
CA LEU A 222 -19.67 18.92 2.73
C LEU A 222 -19.88 17.66 3.58
N ARG A 223 -20.93 16.89 3.32
CA ARG A 223 -21.19 15.66 4.05
C ARG A 223 -20.22 14.59 3.63
N GLY A 224 -19.44 14.10 4.57
CA GLY A 224 -18.56 12.95 4.35
C GLY A 224 -19.35 11.66 4.10
N PRO A 225 -18.68 10.60 3.64
CA PRO A 225 -19.33 9.31 3.42
C PRO A 225 -19.95 8.79 4.72
N SER A 226 -21.21 8.35 4.66
CA SER A 226 -21.99 7.87 5.81
C SER A 226 -21.55 6.50 6.33
N SER A 227 -20.59 5.84 5.64
CA SER A 227 -20.06 4.54 6.02
C SER A 227 -18.53 4.53 5.88
N THR A 228 -17.86 3.76 6.74
CA THR A 228 -16.43 3.50 6.62
C THR A 228 -16.19 2.67 5.37
N TRP A 229 -15.56 3.24 4.35
CA TRP A 229 -15.12 2.50 3.19
C TRP A 229 -13.90 1.69 3.59
N THR A 230 -14.09 0.40 3.79
CA THR A 230 -12.98 -0.54 3.76
C THR A 230 -12.59 -0.69 2.30
N TYR A 231 -11.45 -0.12 1.91
CA TYR A 231 -10.84 -0.48 0.63
C TYR A 231 -10.51 -1.97 0.70
N LEU A 232 -11.32 -2.78 0.06
CA LEU A 232 -10.91 -4.12 -0.33
C LEU A 232 -9.80 -3.90 -1.37
N ILE A 233 -8.55 -4.00 -0.91
CA ILE A 233 -7.41 -4.11 -1.82
C ILE A 233 -7.71 -5.35 -2.66
N ASN A 234 -7.89 -5.14 -3.95
CA ASN A 234 -8.12 -6.27 -4.85
C ASN A 234 -6.79 -7.02 -4.97
N ASP A 235 -6.61 -8.06 -4.18
CA ASP A 235 -5.41 -8.91 -4.19
C ASP A 235 -5.16 -9.57 -5.56
N ARG A 236 -6.15 -9.55 -6.46
CA ARG A 236 -6.00 -10.05 -7.84
C ARG A 236 -5.00 -9.23 -8.66
N ALA A 237 -4.87 -7.93 -8.43
CA ALA A 237 -3.85 -7.12 -9.11
C ALA A 237 -2.43 -7.55 -8.75
N LEU A 238 -2.22 -8.04 -7.53
CA LEU A 238 -0.94 -8.63 -7.10
C LEU A 238 -0.70 -10.00 -7.75
N GLY A 239 -1.76 -10.80 -7.95
CA GLY A 239 -1.70 -12.08 -8.65
C GLY A 239 -1.31 -11.94 -10.12
N GLU A 240 -1.82 -10.93 -10.81
CA GLU A 240 -1.49 -10.66 -12.22
C GLU A 240 -0.05 -10.17 -12.39
N ILE A 241 0.44 -9.28 -11.51
CA ILE A 241 1.83 -8.83 -11.50
C ILE A 241 2.77 -10.02 -11.21
N GLN A 242 2.39 -10.90 -10.30
CA GLN A 242 3.15 -12.11 -9.97
C GLN A 242 3.20 -13.09 -11.16
N GLN A 243 2.10 -13.26 -11.88
CA GLN A 243 2.06 -14.08 -13.11
C GLN A 243 2.88 -13.47 -14.25
N MET A 244 2.85 -12.13 -14.43
CA MET A 244 3.69 -11.44 -15.42
C MET A 244 5.19 -11.55 -15.11
N LEU A 245 5.57 -11.47 -13.85
CA LEU A 245 6.97 -11.63 -13.43
C LEU A 245 7.47 -13.07 -13.59
N MET A 246 6.60 -14.06 -13.36
CA MET A 246 6.93 -15.49 -13.53
C MET A 246 6.88 -15.94 -14.99
N GLY A 247 6.03 -15.36 -15.83
CA GLY A 247 5.89 -15.70 -17.25
C GLY A 247 7.08 -15.26 -18.13
N ARG A 248 7.96 -14.40 -17.65
CA ARG A 248 9.16 -13.95 -18.39
C ARG A 248 10.37 -14.88 -18.24
N GLY A 249 10.30 -15.91 -17.41
CA GLY A 249 11.41 -16.87 -17.21
C GLY A 249 11.51 -18.00 -18.24
N ASN A 250 10.48 -18.25 -19.05
CA ASN A 250 10.44 -19.42 -19.95
C ASN A 250 10.53 -19.10 -21.44
N GLY A 251 11.11 -17.97 -21.83
CA GLY A 251 11.23 -17.60 -23.24
C GLY A 251 12.61 -17.11 -23.64
N ALA A 252 13.70 -17.87 -23.36
CA ALA A 252 14.97 -17.73 -24.06
C ALA A 252 15.94 -18.86 -23.63
N LEU A 253 15.86 -19.98 -24.33
CA LEU A 253 17.01 -20.81 -24.75
C LEU A 253 16.54 -21.67 -25.93
#